data_ffd4aa2bf1e56a3d37b63476cd47c093
#
_entry.id   ffd4aa2bf1e56a3d37b63476cd47c093
#
_cell.length_a   1.000
_cell.length_b   1.000
_cell.length_c   1.000
_cell.angle_alpha   90.00
_cell.angle_beta   90.00
_cell.angle_gamma   90.00
#
_symmetry.space_group_name_H-M   'P 1'
#
loop_
_entity.id
_entity.type
_entity.pdbx_description
1 polymer ?
#
loop_
_entity_poly.entity_id
_entity_poly.type
_entity_poly.pdbx_seq_one_letter_code
_entity_poly.pdbx_strand_id
1 'polypeptide(L)'
;EPIACCVRGVLEQTDIKPGDKVLITGPGFMGLMCNQLAKLCGAYTIISGTPADKARLELALKQGADRVVDNGDDLKKVVEEVTDGGVDIVLECSGSPYAIPGALDAIRKQGAWTQVGMYGKDVTVAMDTINRKELDFKGTFATANSTWEKLVKLYELDKLQLDDYVSARIPL
;
A
#
# COMPACT_ATOMS: atom_id res chain seq x y z
N GLU A 1 14.39 -9.64 -3.15
CA GLU A 1 14.28 -8.44 -3.99
C GLU A 1 12.91 -7.78 -3.85
N PRO A 2 11.75 -8.45 -3.97
CA PRO A 2 10.44 -7.79 -3.87
C PRO A 2 10.22 -7.04 -2.55
N ILE A 3 10.75 -7.52 -1.44
CA ILE A 3 10.70 -6.82 -0.15
C ILE A 3 11.48 -5.50 -0.24
N ALA A 4 12.65 -5.51 -0.88
CA ALA A 4 13.44 -4.30 -1.05
C ALA A 4 12.71 -3.24 -1.88
N CYS A 5 11.93 -3.64 -2.91
CA CYS A 5 11.07 -2.72 -3.65
C CYS A 5 10.02 -2.07 -2.72
N CYS A 6 9.40 -2.85 -1.81
CA CYS A 6 8.47 -2.30 -0.82
C CYS A 6 9.18 -1.36 0.16
N VAL A 7 10.37 -1.72 0.66
CA VAL A 7 11.19 -0.85 1.53
C VAL A 7 11.48 0.48 0.84
N ARG A 8 11.87 0.45 -0.46
CA ARG A 8 12.08 1.68 -1.23
C ARG A 8 10.79 2.50 -1.33
N GLY A 9 9.68 1.88 -1.73
CA GLY A 9 8.40 2.57 -1.87
C GLY A 9 7.94 3.23 -0.57
N VAL A 10 7.97 2.50 0.53
CA VAL A 10 7.40 2.95 1.80
C VAL A 10 8.36 3.83 2.59
N LEU A 11 9.65 3.44 2.70
CA LEU A 11 10.61 4.11 3.61
C LEU A 11 11.53 5.11 2.92
N GLU A 12 11.55 5.19 1.58
CA GLU A 12 12.41 6.11 0.86
C GLU A 12 11.64 7.07 -0.06
N GLN A 13 10.52 6.63 -0.63
CA GLN A 13 9.71 7.46 -1.54
C GLN A 13 8.49 8.08 -0.85
N THR A 14 8.03 7.48 0.25
CA THR A 14 6.86 7.95 1.00
C THR A 14 7.30 8.45 2.37
N ASP A 15 6.80 9.61 2.79
CA ASP A 15 7.10 10.20 4.11
C ASP A 15 5.93 9.93 5.07
N ILE A 16 5.83 8.69 5.57
CA ILE A 16 4.77 8.27 6.51
C ILE A 16 5.08 8.77 7.91
N LYS A 17 4.13 9.49 8.50
CA LYS A 17 4.20 9.93 9.90
C LYS A 17 3.36 9.03 10.81
N PRO A 18 3.73 8.88 12.09
CA PRO A 18 2.87 8.21 13.06
C PRO A 18 1.47 8.83 13.10
N GLY A 19 0.45 7.99 12.96
CA GLY A 19 -0.95 8.40 12.91
C GLY A 19 -1.52 8.68 11.54
N ASP A 20 -0.70 8.79 10.49
CA ASP A 20 -1.18 8.92 9.11
C ASP A 20 -2.13 7.77 8.75
N LYS A 21 -3.19 8.12 8.01
CA LYS A 21 -4.12 7.16 7.42
C LYS A 21 -3.60 6.75 6.05
N VAL A 22 -3.28 5.49 5.89
CA VAL A 22 -2.66 4.94 4.66
C VAL A 22 -3.61 3.95 4.01
N LEU A 23 -4.07 4.26 2.81
CA LEU A 23 -4.77 3.31 1.95
C LEU A 23 -3.77 2.53 1.11
N ILE A 24 -3.85 1.22 1.16
CA ILE A 24 -3.05 0.30 0.35
C ILE A 24 -4.00 -0.45 -0.59
N THR A 25 -3.83 -0.32 -1.89
CA THR A 25 -4.65 -1.03 -2.86
C THR A 25 -3.99 -2.34 -3.27
N GLY A 26 -4.77 -3.43 -3.26
CA GLY A 26 -4.32 -4.77 -3.66
C GLY A 26 -3.59 -5.53 -2.54
N PRO A 27 -4.23 -6.58 -1.97
CA PRO A 27 -3.67 -7.40 -0.89
C PRO A 27 -2.73 -8.51 -1.40
N GLY A 28 -2.02 -8.26 -2.51
CA GLY A 28 -0.96 -9.14 -2.98
C GLY A 28 0.28 -9.06 -2.09
N PHE A 29 1.35 -9.79 -2.45
CA PHE A 29 2.61 -9.77 -1.70
C PHE A 29 3.11 -8.34 -1.45
N MET A 30 3.11 -7.49 -2.49
CA MET A 30 3.58 -6.10 -2.37
C MET A 30 2.73 -5.29 -1.38
N GLY A 31 1.39 -5.38 -1.49
CA GLY A 31 0.49 -4.64 -0.60
C GLY A 31 0.58 -5.10 0.86
N LEU A 32 0.64 -6.40 1.11
CA LEU A 32 0.81 -6.96 2.46
C LEU A 32 2.16 -6.55 3.07
N MET A 33 3.23 -6.56 2.28
CA MET A 33 4.55 -6.11 2.75
C MET A 33 4.58 -4.60 3.00
N CYS A 34 3.97 -3.79 2.11
CA CYS A 34 3.81 -2.35 2.33
C CYS A 34 3.00 -2.06 3.60
N ASN A 35 2.00 -2.90 3.92
CA ASN A 35 1.26 -2.80 5.19
C ASN A 35 2.19 -2.96 6.39
N GLN A 36 2.98 -4.04 6.44
CA GLN A 36 3.89 -4.24 7.57
C GLN A 36 4.85 -3.05 7.74
N LEU A 37 5.41 -2.54 6.64
CA LEU A 37 6.33 -1.40 6.67
C LEU A 37 5.62 -0.10 7.12
N ALA A 38 4.40 0.16 6.65
CA ALA A 38 3.60 1.31 7.08
C ALA A 38 3.24 1.22 8.57
N LYS A 39 2.91 0.02 9.06
CA LYS A 39 2.68 -0.23 10.50
C LYS A 39 3.93 0.04 11.33
N LEU A 40 5.13 -0.31 10.85
CA LEU A 40 6.38 0.04 11.52
C LEU A 40 6.61 1.56 11.61
N CYS A 41 6.08 2.34 10.67
CA CYS A 41 6.09 3.80 10.73
C CYS A 41 5.02 4.38 11.66
N GLY A 42 4.15 3.55 12.26
CA GLY A 42 3.07 4.00 13.14
C GLY A 42 1.80 4.44 12.40
N ALA A 43 1.61 4.05 11.16
CA ALA A 43 0.43 4.36 10.36
C ALA A 43 -0.82 3.59 10.83
N TYR A 44 -1.98 4.18 10.59
CA TYR A 44 -3.26 3.48 10.54
C TYR A 44 -3.50 3.03 9.10
N THR A 45 -3.66 1.73 8.86
CA THR A 45 -3.71 1.17 7.51
C THR A 45 -5.07 0.62 7.12
N ILE A 46 -5.48 0.90 5.90
CA ILE A 46 -6.66 0.36 5.24
C ILE A 46 -6.18 -0.39 4.00
N ILE A 47 -6.52 -1.67 3.85
CA ILE A 47 -6.17 -2.44 2.66
C ILE A 47 -7.44 -2.74 1.87
N SER A 48 -7.45 -2.35 0.59
CA SER A 48 -8.54 -2.66 -0.32
C SER A 48 -8.18 -3.78 -1.29
N GLY A 49 -9.13 -4.66 -1.52
CA GLY A 49 -9.04 -5.77 -2.48
C GLY A 49 -10.37 -5.99 -3.19
N THR A 50 -10.55 -7.20 -3.67
CA THR A 50 -11.79 -7.69 -4.27
C THR A 50 -12.34 -8.85 -3.44
N PRO A 51 -13.60 -9.29 -3.64
CA PRO A 51 -14.14 -10.47 -2.97
C PRO A 51 -13.31 -11.75 -3.19
N ALA A 52 -12.56 -11.83 -4.30
CA ALA A 52 -11.65 -12.94 -4.57
C ALA A 52 -10.40 -12.94 -3.67
N ASP A 53 -10.10 -11.83 -3.03
CA ASP A 53 -8.91 -11.66 -2.18
C ASP A 53 -9.18 -11.95 -0.69
N LYS A 54 -10.33 -12.54 -0.34
CA LYS A 54 -10.75 -12.74 1.06
C LYS A 54 -9.66 -13.30 1.97
N ALA A 55 -9.00 -14.39 1.58
CA ALA A 55 -7.94 -15.00 2.38
C ALA A 55 -6.73 -14.07 2.59
N ARG A 56 -6.41 -13.23 1.60
CA ARG A 56 -5.32 -12.24 1.69
C ARG A 56 -5.71 -11.06 2.57
N LEU A 57 -6.97 -10.64 2.54
CA LEU A 57 -7.50 -9.60 3.43
C LEU A 57 -7.54 -10.08 4.89
N GLU A 58 -7.90 -11.35 5.14
CA GLU A 58 -7.79 -11.97 6.46
C GLU A 58 -6.33 -12.00 6.95
N LEU A 59 -5.38 -12.34 6.06
CA LEU A 59 -3.95 -12.28 6.37
C LEU A 59 -3.49 -10.84 6.68
N ALA A 60 -3.99 -9.85 5.94
CA ALA A 60 -3.70 -8.44 6.22
C ALA A 60 -4.09 -8.04 7.65
N LEU A 61 -5.28 -8.42 8.11
CA LEU A 61 -5.73 -8.20 9.49
C LEU A 61 -4.81 -8.91 10.50
N LYS A 62 -4.46 -10.16 10.25
CA LYS A 62 -3.51 -10.92 11.08
C LYS A 62 -2.16 -10.22 11.19
N GLN A 63 -1.72 -9.57 10.11
CA GLN A 63 -0.46 -8.81 10.04
C GLN A 63 -0.60 -7.34 10.45
N GLY A 64 -1.68 -6.99 11.15
CA GLY A 64 -1.85 -5.70 11.82
C GLY A 64 -2.49 -4.60 10.98
N ALA A 65 -3.10 -4.89 9.83
CA ALA A 65 -3.94 -3.91 9.16
C ALA A 65 -5.13 -3.52 10.05
N ASP A 66 -5.45 -2.23 10.11
CA ASP A 66 -6.53 -1.74 10.98
C ASP A 66 -7.91 -1.96 10.37
N ARG A 67 -7.99 -1.91 9.04
CA ARG A 67 -9.22 -2.16 8.26
C ARG A 67 -8.89 -2.88 6.95
N VAL A 68 -9.84 -3.66 6.48
CA VAL A 68 -9.83 -4.25 5.13
C VAL A 68 -11.16 -3.99 4.44
N VAL A 69 -11.12 -3.86 3.12
CA VAL A 69 -12.28 -3.60 2.27
C VAL A 69 -12.19 -4.49 1.03
N ASP A 70 -13.24 -5.22 0.70
CA ASP A 70 -13.28 -6.15 -0.43
C ASP A 70 -14.11 -5.64 -1.62
N ASN A 71 -14.63 -4.40 -1.50
CA ASN A 71 -15.45 -3.80 -2.55
C ASN A 71 -15.35 -2.27 -2.52
N GLY A 72 -15.47 -1.64 -3.72
CA GLY A 72 -15.24 -0.21 -3.87
C GLY A 72 -16.22 0.70 -3.14
N ASP A 73 -17.50 0.27 -3.02
CA ASP A 73 -18.52 1.07 -2.32
C ASP A 73 -18.26 1.11 -0.82
N ASP A 74 -17.74 0.01 -0.25
CA ASP A 74 -17.38 -0.05 1.16
C ASP A 74 -16.12 0.78 1.47
N LEU A 75 -15.23 0.98 0.49
CA LEU A 75 -14.03 1.79 0.66
C LEU A 75 -14.36 3.22 1.05
N LYS A 76 -15.27 3.87 0.35
CA LYS A 76 -15.68 5.24 0.66
C LYS A 76 -16.21 5.36 2.09
N LYS A 77 -17.10 4.45 2.47
CA LYS A 77 -17.67 4.41 3.82
C LYS A 77 -16.59 4.23 4.90
N VAL A 78 -15.68 3.26 4.71
CA VAL A 78 -14.59 3.01 5.66
C VAL A 78 -13.67 4.22 5.79
N VAL A 79 -13.36 4.89 4.68
CA VAL A 79 -12.54 6.12 4.70
C VAL A 79 -13.25 7.24 5.46
N GLU A 80 -14.54 7.47 5.21
CA GLU A 80 -15.34 8.49 5.92
C GLU A 80 -15.46 8.20 7.43
N GLU A 81 -15.50 6.93 7.86
CA GLU A 81 -15.55 6.54 9.27
C GLU A 81 -14.26 6.85 10.04
N VAL A 82 -13.11 6.83 9.37
CA VAL A 82 -11.80 6.89 10.06
C VAL A 82 -10.99 8.15 9.72
N THR A 83 -11.49 8.99 8.80
CA THR A 83 -10.81 10.22 8.35
C THR A 83 -11.78 11.39 8.32
N ASP A 84 -11.21 12.61 8.38
CA ASP A 84 -11.91 13.85 8.02
C ASP A 84 -11.30 14.37 6.71
N GLY A 85 -12.00 14.12 5.60
CA GLY A 85 -11.59 14.59 4.26
C GLY A 85 -10.70 13.66 3.44
N GLY A 86 -10.46 12.41 3.88
CA GLY A 86 -9.75 11.38 3.15
C GLY A 86 -8.45 10.91 3.79
N VAL A 87 -7.84 9.86 3.22
CA VAL A 87 -6.58 9.31 3.71
C VAL A 87 -5.39 10.22 3.37
N ASP A 88 -4.37 10.21 4.21
CA ASP A 88 -3.15 11.01 4.02
C ASP A 88 -2.31 10.48 2.86
N ILE A 89 -2.26 9.16 2.72
CA ILE A 89 -1.36 8.48 1.79
C ILE A 89 -2.10 7.36 1.07
N VAL A 90 -1.81 7.21 -0.21
CA VAL A 90 -2.14 6.02 -1.01
C VAL A 90 -0.87 5.32 -1.44
N LEU A 91 -0.77 4.03 -1.13
CA LEU A 91 0.23 3.11 -1.71
C LEU A 91 -0.50 2.22 -2.73
N GLU A 92 -0.35 2.52 -4.01
CA GLU A 92 -0.99 1.74 -5.06
C GLU A 92 -0.14 0.49 -5.35
N CYS A 93 -0.60 -0.68 -4.89
CA CYS A 93 0.10 -1.95 -5.02
C CYS A 93 -0.62 -2.98 -5.90
N SER A 94 -1.84 -2.65 -6.37
CA SER A 94 -2.65 -3.60 -7.14
C SER A 94 -2.20 -3.74 -8.59
N GLY A 95 -1.64 -2.67 -9.19
CA GLY A 95 -1.42 -2.59 -10.63
C GLY A 95 -2.73 -2.74 -11.43
N SER A 96 -3.87 -2.46 -10.82
CA SER A 96 -5.18 -2.56 -11.44
C SER A 96 -5.74 -1.18 -11.79
N PRO A 97 -6.09 -0.91 -13.06
CA PRO A 97 -6.68 0.38 -13.42
C PRO A 97 -8.03 0.62 -12.73
N TYR A 98 -8.71 -0.41 -12.27
CA TYR A 98 -9.98 -0.30 -11.57
C TYR A 98 -9.85 0.24 -10.14
N ALA A 99 -8.66 0.16 -9.54
CA ALA A 99 -8.41 0.69 -8.20
C ALA A 99 -8.16 2.22 -8.21
N ILE A 100 -7.73 2.78 -9.36
CA ILE A 100 -7.33 4.19 -9.48
C ILE A 100 -8.46 5.17 -9.08
N PRO A 101 -9.69 5.07 -9.62
CA PRO A 101 -10.74 6.06 -9.31
C PRO A 101 -11.06 6.08 -7.80
N GLY A 102 -11.31 4.92 -7.20
CA GLY A 102 -11.63 4.83 -5.78
C GLY A 102 -10.51 5.36 -4.88
N ALA A 103 -9.25 5.09 -5.22
CA ALA A 103 -8.12 5.59 -4.46
C ALA A 103 -7.90 7.11 -4.63
N LEU A 104 -8.14 7.65 -5.85
CA LEU A 104 -8.12 9.11 -6.09
C LEU A 104 -9.27 9.83 -5.36
N ASP A 105 -10.42 9.20 -5.21
CA ASP A 105 -11.52 9.76 -4.42
C ASP A 105 -11.19 9.73 -2.92
N ALA A 106 -10.59 8.63 -2.45
CA ALA A 106 -10.27 8.40 -1.04
C ALA A 106 -9.16 9.31 -0.49
N ILE A 107 -8.20 9.72 -1.31
CA ILE A 107 -7.07 10.55 -0.85
C ILE A 107 -7.50 12.00 -0.60
N ARG A 108 -7.05 12.59 0.50
CA ARG A 108 -7.30 14.00 0.82
C ARG A 108 -6.54 14.96 -0.10
N LYS A 109 -6.90 16.25 -0.04
CA LYS A 109 -6.05 17.31 -0.63
C LYS A 109 -4.67 17.30 0.01
N GLN A 110 -3.65 17.60 -0.80
CA GLN A 110 -2.24 17.59 -0.40
C GLN A 110 -1.78 16.25 0.21
N GLY A 111 -2.46 15.16 -0.17
CA GLY A 111 -2.05 13.80 0.18
C GLY A 111 -0.91 13.30 -0.72
N ALA A 112 -0.25 12.23 -0.28
CA ALA A 112 0.82 11.60 -1.04
C ALA A 112 0.35 10.31 -1.71
N TRP A 113 0.67 10.14 -3.00
CA TRP A 113 0.44 8.91 -3.76
C TRP A 113 1.76 8.29 -4.18
N THR A 114 2.00 7.06 -3.77
CA THR A 114 3.16 6.29 -4.24
C THR A 114 2.69 5.10 -5.08
N GLN A 115 3.05 5.13 -6.37
CA GLN A 115 2.77 4.06 -7.31
C GLN A 115 3.81 2.95 -7.16
N VAL A 116 3.41 1.81 -6.61
CA VAL A 116 4.25 0.62 -6.41
C VAL A 116 3.92 -0.46 -7.44
N GLY A 117 2.62 -0.67 -7.70
CA GLY A 117 2.13 -1.65 -8.67
C GLY A 117 2.43 -1.24 -10.10
N MET A 118 2.64 -2.22 -10.97
CA MET A 118 2.83 -2.00 -12.41
C MET A 118 1.60 -2.48 -13.17
N TYR A 119 1.07 -1.64 -14.05
CA TYR A 119 -0.13 -1.99 -14.85
C TYR A 119 0.19 -2.89 -16.05
N GLY A 120 1.43 -2.89 -16.55
CA GLY A 120 1.85 -3.65 -17.73
C GLY A 120 1.25 -3.17 -19.05
N LYS A 121 0.49 -2.07 -19.05
CA LYS A 121 -0.17 -1.44 -20.19
C LYS A 121 -0.51 0.02 -19.87
N ASP A 122 -0.84 0.81 -20.87
CA ASP A 122 -1.33 2.17 -20.68
C ASP A 122 -2.65 2.17 -19.90
N VAL A 123 -2.79 3.13 -18.98
CA VAL A 123 -3.98 3.32 -18.16
C VAL A 123 -4.44 4.78 -18.20
N THR A 124 -5.73 4.98 -18.00
CA THR A 124 -6.31 6.33 -17.90
C THR A 124 -6.30 6.77 -16.44
N VAL A 125 -5.76 7.97 -16.20
CA VAL A 125 -5.73 8.61 -14.88
C VAL A 125 -6.37 9.99 -14.99
N ALA A 126 -7.22 10.34 -14.02
CA ALA A 126 -7.85 11.67 -13.95
C ALA A 126 -6.83 12.73 -13.47
N MET A 127 -5.94 13.18 -14.35
CA MET A 127 -4.86 14.12 -14.04
C MET A 127 -5.37 15.42 -13.40
N ASP A 128 -6.53 15.93 -13.83
CA ASP A 128 -7.14 17.11 -13.20
C ASP A 128 -7.46 16.89 -11.71
N THR A 129 -7.75 15.66 -11.29
CA THR A 129 -7.96 15.33 -9.88
C THR A 129 -6.66 15.43 -9.10
N ILE A 130 -5.55 14.97 -9.67
CA ILE A 130 -4.21 15.11 -9.09
C ILE A 130 -3.89 16.59 -8.90
N ASN A 131 -4.11 17.42 -9.93
CA ASN A 131 -3.88 18.87 -9.87
C ASN A 131 -4.79 19.57 -8.85
N ARG A 132 -6.11 19.30 -8.88
CA ARG A 132 -7.06 19.95 -7.96
C ARG A 132 -6.84 19.57 -6.49
N LYS A 133 -6.36 18.37 -6.25
CA LYS A 133 -6.01 17.90 -4.90
C LYS A 133 -4.56 18.26 -4.51
N GLU A 134 -3.76 18.81 -5.43
CA GLU A 134 -2.34 19.15 -5.18
C GLU A 134 -1.54 17.94 -4.63
N LEU A 135 -1.73 16.75 -5.25
CA LEU A 135 -1.14 15.51 -4.74
C LEU A 135 0.37 15.47 -4.99
N ASP A 136 1.12 15.01 -3.97
CA ASP A 136 2.50 14.54 -4.16
C ASP A 136 2.47 13.15 -4.79
N PHE A 137 2.54 13.09 -6.12
CA PHE A 137 2.40 11.86 -6.90
C PHE A 137 3.76 11.35 -7.34
N LYS A 138 4.17 10.19 -6.82
CA LYS A 138 5.46 9.56 -7.10
C LYS A 138 5.31 8.13 -7.61
N GLY A 139 6.24 7.74 -8.51
CA GLY A 139 6.50 6.35 -8.83
C GLY A 139 7.67 5.80 -8.02
N THR A 140 7.66 4.49 -7.78
CA THR A 140 8.83 3.77 -7.26
C THR A 140 9.14 2.59 -8.18
N PHE A 141 10.43 2.35 -8.40
CA PHE A 141 10.89 1.25 -9.24
C PHE A 141 12.23 0.74 -8.77
N ALA A 142 12.38 -0.58 -8.71
CA ALA A 142 13.60 -1.29 -8.31
C ALA A 142 14.12 -0.86 -6.91
N THR A 143 15.42 -0.87 -6.71
CA THR A 143 16.06 -0.67 -5.41
C THR A 143 17.33 0.16 -5.53
N ALA A 144 17.79 0.74 -4.42
CA ALA A 144 19.09 1.36 -4.29
C ALA A 144 19.92 0.61 -3.23
N ASN A 145 21.23 0.88 -3.13
CA ASN A 145 22.08 0.27 -2.10
C ASN A 145 21.57 0.56 -0.68
N SER A 146 21.13 1.82 -0.44
CA SER A 146 20.52 2.23 0.84
C SER A 146 19.28 1.41 1.22
N THR A 147 18.53 0.96 0.20
CA THR A 147 17.34 0.12 0.40
C THR A 147 17.71 -1.24 0.98
N TRP A 148 18.76 -1.86 0.46
CA TRP A 148 19.24 -3.15 0.95
C TRP A 148 19.79 -3.07 2.37
N GLU A 149 20.52 -2.00 2.70
CA GLU A 149 20.99 -1.77 4.07
C GLU A 149 19.83 -1.68 5.07
N LYS A 150 18.75 -0.98 4.71
CA LYS A 150 17.54 -0.89 5.55
C LYS A 150 16.84 -2.25 5.69
N LEU A 151 16.69 -2.97 4.57
CA LEU A 151 16.07 -4.29 4.58
C LEU A 151 16.80 -5.27 5.49
N VAL A 152 18.14 -5.33 5.39
CA VAL A 152 18.96 -6.21 6.23
C VAL A 152 18.74 -5.88 7.71
N LYS A 153 18.76 -4.60 8.08
CA LYS A 153 18.50 -4.18 9.47
C LYS A 153 17.10 -4.58 9.95
N LEU A 154 16.07 -4.42 9.12
CA LEU A 154 14.71 -4.84 9.48
C LEU A 154 14.62 -6.37 9.68
N TYR A 155 15.32 -7.13 8.87
CA TYR A 155 15.39 -8.59 8.99
C TYR A 155 16.14 -9.01 10.26
N GLU A 156 17.31 -8.45 10.53
CA GLU A 156 18.12 -8.71 11.73
C GLU A 156 17.38 -8.37 13.03
N LEU A 157 16.50 -7.36 13.00
CA LEU A 157 15.67 -6.96 14.14
C LEU A 157 14.36 -7.74 14.25
N ASP A 158 14.15 -8.74 13.40
CA ASP A 158 12.92 -9.58 13.35
C ASP A 158 11.63 -8.72 13.24
N LYS A 159 11.66 -7.69 12.38
CA LYS A 159 10.56 -6.76 12.18
C LYS A 159 9.60 -7.15 11.05
N LEU A 160 9.91 -8.20 10.30
CA LEU A 160 9.15 -8.63 9.13
C LEU A 160 8.62 -10.06 9.33
N GLN A 161 7.31 -10.24 9.21
CA GLN A 161 6.67 -11.56 9.24
C GLN A 161 6.69 -12.15 7.83
N LEU A 162 7.63 -13.05 7.54
CA LEU A 162 7.86 -13.57 6.19
C LEU A 162 7.27 -14.96 5.93
N ASP A 163 7.09 -15.78 6.94
CA ASP A 163 6.66 -17.18 6.81
C ASP A 163 5.25 -17.31 6.21
N ASP A 164 4.37 -16.36 6.50
CA ASP A 164 2.99 -16.34 6.00
C ASP A 164 2.89 -16.13 4.48
N TYR A 165 3.99 -15.75 3.81
CA TYR A 165 4.01 -15.55 2.34
C TYR A 165 4.41 -16.80 1.55
N VAL A 166 4.84 -17.86 2.23
CA VAL A 166 5.21 -19.12 1.57
C VAL A 166 3.95 -19.93 1.30
N SER A 167 3.43 -19.84 0.08
CA SER A 167 2.20 -20.56 -0.33
C SER A 167 2.44 -22.04 -0.67
N ALA A 168 3.66 -22.39 -1.11
CA ALA A 168 4.02 -23.76 -1.43
C ALA A 168 5.52 -24.00 -1.31
N ARG A 169 5.91 -25.20 -0.92
CA ARG A 169 7.27 -25.72 -0.99
C ARG A 169 7.26 -26.91 -1.94
N ILE A 170 7.97 -26.79 -3.05
CA ILE A 170 8.05 -27.84 -4.08
C ILE A 170 9.47 -28.37 -4.16
N PRO A 171 9.68 -29.69 -4.39
CA PRO A 171 11.00 -30.22 -4.67
C PRO A 171 11.53 -29.68 -6.00
N LEU A 172 12.86 -29.60 -6.11
CA LEU A 172 13.55 -29.25 -7.36
C LEU A 172 13.43 -30.38 -8.38
#